data_63e1d1f51cbcf91b978583fe609a8d64
#
_entry.id   63e1d1f51cbcf91b978583fe609a8d64
#
_cell.length_a   1.000
_cell.length_b   1.000
_cell.length_c   1.000
_cell.angle_alpha   90.00
_cell.angle_beta   90.00
_cell.angle_gamma   90.00
#
_symmetry.space_group_name_H-M   'P 1'
#
loop_
_entity.id
_entity.type
_entity.pdbx_description
1 polymer ?
#
loop_
_entity_poly.entity_id
_entity_poly.type
_entity_poly.pdbx_seq_one_letter_code
_entity_poly.pdbx_strand_id
1 'polypeptide(L)'
;MDVSIGLAGKALDAARMLHQMRRRVRVRVHQASFSDAVLPHYFVSVTNLSAQREVVITHVWFAGPDLHVTNPDRPLPRRLALDEPWETWAPVHQVGPDGETRARVRLSTGKVVKSRKGSPPPIGSVPGSAEP
;
A
#
# COMPACT_ATOMS: atom_id res chain seq x y z
N MET A 1 -0.28 -39.87 -22.07
CA MET A 1 -1.49 -39.54 -21.40
C MET A 1 -1.26 -38.62 -20.26
N ASP A 2 -0.54 -39.04 -19.28
CA ASP A 2 -0.32 -38.22 -18.11
C ASP A 2 0.54 -37.02 -18.37
N VAL A 3 1.25 -37.00 -19.47
CA VAL A 3 2.12 -35.89 -19.85
C VAL A 3 1.32 -34.64 -20.08
N SER A 4 0.19 -34.71 -20.78
CA SER A 4 -0.60 -33.48 -21.01
C SER A 4 -1.30 -33.04 -19.75
N ILE A 5 -1.73 -33.95 -18.88
CA ILE A 5 -2.31 -33.58 -17.60
C ILE A 5 -1.24 -32.94 -16.71
N GLY A 6 -0.03 -33.47 -16.70
CA GLY A 6 1.07 -32.93 -15.94
C GLY A 6 1.46 -31.54 -16.40
N LEU A 7 1.46 -31.31 -17.72
CA LEU A 7 1.74 -30.00 -18.26
C LEU A 7 0.68 -28.97 -17.87
N ALA A 8 -0.58 -29.35 -17.89
CA ALA A 8 -1.66 -28.48 -17.49
C ALA A 8 -1.54 -28.12 -16.00
N GLY A 9 -1.22 -29.10 -15.15
CA GLY A 9 -1.01 -28.85 -13.73
C GLY A 9 0.15 -27.92 -13.48
N LYS A 10 1.27 -28.10 -14.18
CA LYS A 10 2.42 -27.23 -14.04
C LYS A 10 2.12 -25.81 -14.52
N ALA A 11 1.34 -25.66 -15.57
CA ALA A 11 0.97 -24.34 -16.06
C ALA A 11 0.07 -23.61 -15.04
N LEU A 12 -0.85 -24.31 -14.40
CA LEU A 12 -1.69 -23.74 -13.37
C LEU A 12 -0.86 -23.33 -12.15
N ASP A 13 0.08 -24.14 -11.74
CA ASP A 13 0.95 -23.83 -10.62
C ASP A 13 1.81 -22.61 -10.92
N ALA A 14 2.36 -22.52 -12.13
CA ALA A 14 3.14 -21.37 -12.55
C ALA A 14 2.26 -20.11 -12.54
N ALA A 15 1.03 -20.19 -13.03
CA ALA A 15 0.12 -19.06 -13.02
C ALA A 15 -0.22 -18.63 -11.59
N ARG A 16 -0.42 -19.54 -10.69
CA ARG A 16 -0.66 -19.24 -9.28
C ARG A 16 0.56 -18.56 -8.65
N MET A 17 1.75 -19.07 -8.92
CA MET A 17 2.97 -18.47 -8.42
C MET A 17 3.14 -17.05 -8.93
N LEU A 18 2.92 -16.83 -10.21
CA LEU A 18 3.00 -15.49 -10.79
C LEU A 18 1.98 -14.56 -10.15
N HIS A 19 0.77 -15.04 -9.93
CA HIS A 19 -0.28 -14.25 -9.28
C HIS A 19 0.09 -13.89 -7.86
N GLN A 20 0.63 -14.84 -7.11
CA GLN A 20 1.11 -14.60 -5.75
C GLN A 20 2.27 -13.62 -5.72
N MET A 21 3.20 -13.73 -6.68
CA MET A 21 4.32 -12.81 -6.77
C MET A 21 3.87 -11.39 -7.07
N ARG A 22 2.80 -11.23 -7.85
CA ARG A 22 2.24 -9.90 -8.14
C ARG A 22 1.61 -9.26 -6.93
N ARG A 23 1.16 -10.05 -5.96
CA ARG A 23 0.49 -9.57 -4.77
C ARG A 23 1.37 -9.60 -3.53
N ARG A 24 2.69 -9.62 -3.71
CA ARG A 24 3.59 -9.66 -2.57
C ARG A 24 3.52 -8.42 -1.70
N VAL A 25 3.20 -7.29 -2.26
CA VAL A 25 3.10 -6.04 -1.52
C VAL A 25 1.75 -5.41 -1.82
N ARG A 26 1.05 -5.05 -0.77
CA ARG A 26 -0.24 -4.39 -0.87
C ARG A 26 -0.12 -2.96 -0.37
N VAL A 27 -0.60 -2.03 -1.18
CA VAL A 27 -0.61 -0.60 -0.83
C VAL A 27 -2.06 -0.14 -0.74
N ARG A 28 -2.42 0.49 0.36
CA ARG A 28 -3.75 1.04 0.57
C ARG A 28 -3.64 2.47 1.05
N VAL A 29 -4.61 3.29 0.68
CA VAL A 29 -4.70 4.67 1.13
C VAL A 29 -6.03 4.87 1.82
N HIS A 30 -6.00 5.50 2.98
CA HIS A 30 -7.22 5.89 3.66
C HIS A 30 -7.02 7.23 4.35
N GLN A 31 -8.10 7.94 4.56
CA GLN A 31 -8.08 9.21 5.25
C GLN A 31 -8.44 9.00 6.71
N ALA A 32 -7.69 9.61 7.60
CA ALA A 32 -7.96 9.54 9.02
C ALA A 32 -7.34 10.75 9.72
N SER A 33 -7.67 10.93 10.98
CA SER A 33 -7.09 11.97 11.79
C SER A 33 -6.45 11.35 13.02
N PHE A 34 -5.34 11.94 13.44
CA PHE A 34 -4.79 11.60 14.75
C PHE A 34 -5.73 12.15 15.82
N SER A 35 -5.78 11.49 16.94
CA SER A 35 -6.72 11.86 17.99
C SER A 35 -6.49 13.28 18.52
N ASP A 36 -5.28 13.76 18.42
CA ASP A 36 -4.90 15.10 18.88
C ASP A 36 -4.64 16.06 17.73
N ALA A 37 -4.90 15.65 16.50
CA ALA A 37 -4.64 16.49 15.34
C ALA A 37 -5.92 17.16 14.85
N VAL A 38 -5.79 18.41 14.46
CA VAL A 38 -6.91 19.18 13.91
C VAL A 38 -7.15 18.82 12.44
N LEU A 39 -6.06 18.53 11.72
CA LEU A 39 -6.16 18.31 10.28
C LEU A 39 -6.14 16.82 9.95
N PRO A 40 -6.94 16.41 8.96
CA PRO A 40 -6.91 15.03 8.50
C PRO A 40 -5.65 14.73 7.72
N HIS A 41 -5.33 13.46 7.67
CA HIS A 41 -4.17 12.95 6.95
C HIS A 41 -4.58 11.82 6.03
N TYR A 42 -3.84 11.64 4.94
CA TYR A 42 -3.89 10.42 4.17
C TYR A 42 -2.83 9.48 4.69
N PHE A 43 -3.26 8.29 5.04
CA PHE A 43 -2.37 7.22 5.46
C PHE A 43 -2.14 6.27 4.31
N VAL A 44 -0.89 5.96 4.07
CA VAL A 44 -0.50 4.96 3.08
C VAL A 44 -0.03 3.74 3.86
N SER A 45 -0.80 2.67 3.75
CA SER A 45 -0.48 1.40 4.41
C SER A 45 0.17 0.47 3.42
N VAL A 46 1.33 -0.05 3.77
CA VAL A 46 2.08 -0.98 2.94
C VAL A 46 2.27 -2.26 3.73
N THR A 47 1.87 -3.38 3.16
CA THR A 47 2.01 -4.68 3.82
C THR A 47 2.80 -5.60 2.92
N ASN A 48 3.83 -6.23 3.48
CA ASN A 48 4.55 -7.27 2.78
C ASN A 48 3.78 -8.58 2.94
N LEU A 49 3.09 -8.99 1.88
CA LEU A 49 2.28 -10.21 1.90
C LEU A 49 3.09 -11.45 1.55
N SER A 50 4.37 -11.29 1.28
CA SER A 50 5.21 -12.44 0.95
C SER A 50 5.45 -13.30 2.18
N ALA A 51 5.36 -14.60 2.01
CA ALA A 51 5.71 -15.56 3.04
C ALA A 51 7.19 -15.98 2.95
N GLN A 52 7.93 -15.44 2.01
CA GLN A 52 9.28 -15.94 1.71
C GLN A 52 10.35 -14.86 1.64
N ARG A 53 9.98 -13.63 1.39
CA ARG A 53 10.97 -12.57 1.14
C ARG A 53 10.63 -11.29 1.86
N GLU A 54 11.66 -10.68 2.40
CA GLU A 54 11.58 -9.31 2.86
C GLU A 54 11.52 -8.38 1.65
N VAL A 55 10.97 -7.20 1.84
CA VAL A 55 11.00 -6.14 0.83
C VAL A 55 11.56 -4.89 1.46
N VAL A 56 12.13 -4.03 0.64
CA VAL A 56 12.62 -2.73 1.09
C VAL A 56 11.89 -1.65 0.31
N ILE A 57 11.22 -0.78 1.04
CA ILE A 57 10.53 0.37 0.46
C ILE A 57 11.55 1.50 0.38
N THR A 58 11.70 2.10 -0.80
CA THR A 58 12.64 3.19 -1.00
C THR A 58 11.94 4.54 -1.16
N HIS A 59 10.76 4.56 -1.77
CA HIS A 59 10.01 5.79 -2.02
C HIS A 59 8.53 5.56 -1.86
N VAL A 60 7.84 6.57 -1.36
CA VAL A 60 6.37 6.61 -1.31
C VAL A 60 5.95 7.98 -1.83
N TRP A 61 4.99 8.02 -2.76
CA TRP A 61 4.49 9.29 -3.27
C TRP A 61 3.01 9.18 -3.65
N PHE A 62 2.38 10.34 -3.75
CA PHE A 62 1.02 10.45 -4.25
C PHE A 62 1.08 10.86 -5.70
N ALA A 63 0.46 10.07 -6.56
CA ALA A 63 0.64 10.20 -8.01
C ALA A 63 0.03 11.46 -8.61
N GLY A 64 -1.13 11.87 -8.11
CA GLY A 64 -1.81 13.04 -8.65
C GLY A 64 -0.98 14.31 -8.56
N PRO A 65 -0.60 14.74 -7.35
CA PRO A 65 0.20 15.93 -7.17
C PRO A 65 1.71 15.67 -7.29
N ASP A 66 2.12 14.44 -7.56
CA ASP A 66 3.51 14.02 -7.57
C ASP A 66 4.21 14.42 -6.27
N LEU A 67 3.56 14.18 -5.17
CA LEU A 67 4.04 14.54 -3.85
C LEU A 67 4.74 13.35 -3.20
N HIS A 68 6.04 13.46 -3.00
CA HIS A 68 6.80 12.44 -2.27
C HIS A 68 6.59 12.62 -0.78
N VAL A 69 6.31 11.52 -0.11
CA VAL A 69 6.07 11.53 1.32
C VAL A 69 7.40 11.46 2.05
N THR A 70 7.68 12.49 2.83
CA THR A 70 8.84 12.54 3.70
C THR A 70 8.34 12.71 5.12
N ASN A 71 8.33 11.61 5.85
CA ASN A 71 7.84 11.60 7.22
C ASN A 71 8.99 11.23 8.15
N PRO A 72 9.46 12.17 8.99
CA PRO A 72 10.59 11.89 9.86
C PRO A 72 10.31 10.77 10.87
N ASP A 73 9.05 10.51 11.19
CA ASP A 73 8.67 9.43 12.09
C ASP A 73 8.64 8.08 11.36
N ARG A 74 8.74 8.10 10.05
CA ARG A 74 8.71 6.90 9.21
C ARG A 74 9.81 7.01 8.16
N PRO A 75 11.07 6.88 8.56
CA PRO A 75 12.17 7.08 7.63
C PRO A 75 12.21 6.02 6.54
N LEU A 76 12.65 6.44 5.37
CA LEU A 76 12.91 5.56 4.24
C LEU A 76 14.40 5.57 3.94
N PRO A 77 14.97 4.48 3.45
CA PRO A 77 14.32 3.21 3.10
C PRO A 77 13.88 2.41 4.33
N ARG A 78 12.84 1.61 4.15
CA ARG A 78 12.30 0.78 5.23
C ARG A 78 12.24 -0.67 4.76
N ARG A 79 12.84 -1.56 5.52
CA ARG A 79 12.76 -3.00 5.31
C ARG A 79 11.54 -3.54 6.02
N LEU A 80 10.74 -4.30 5.29
CA LEU A 80 9.57 -4.99 5.84
C LEU A 80 9.84 -6.48 5.89
N ALA A 81 9.70 -7.05 7.07
CA ALA A 81 9.76 -8.49 7.26
C ALA A 81 8.52 -9.15 6.66
N LEU A 82 8.48 -10.47 6.69
CA LEU A 82 7.35 -11.24 6.19
C LEU A 82 6.09 -10.86 6.96
N ASP A 83 5.01 -10.62 6.25
CA ASP A 83 3.71 -10.24 6.81
C ASP A 83 3.73 -8.97 7.65
N GLU A 84 4.78 -8.18 7.55
CA GLU A 84 4.85 -6.94 8.32
C GLU A 84 4.07 -5.82 7.64
N PRO A 85 3.15 -5.17 8.37
CA PRO A 85 2.53 -3.94 7.90
C PRO A 85 3.37 -2.72 8.32
N TRP A 86 3.26 -1.67 7.53
CA TRP A 86 3.92 -0.40 7.81
C TRP A 86 3.06 0.70 7.22
N GLU A 87 3.08 1.87 7.83
CA GLU A 87 2.34 2.98 7.26
C GLU A 87 3.10 4.29 7.41
N THR A 88 2.81 5.20 6.51
CA THR A 88 3.26 6.58 6.56
C THR A 88 2.07 7.47 6.25
N TRP A 89 2.25 8.76 6.39
CA TRP A 89 1.14 9.69 6.22
C TRP A 89 1.62 11.05 5.73
N ALA A 90 0.67 11.80 5.15
CA ALA A 90 0.87 13.17 4.74
C ALA A 90 -0.43 13.94 4.98
N PRO A 91 -0.36 15.24 5.31
CA PRO A 91 -1.56 16.04 5.50
C PRO A 91 -2.39 16.13 4.23
N VAL A 92 -3.70 16.07 4.37
CA VAL A 92 -4.62 16.14 3.22
C VAL A 92 -4.39 17.42 2.41
N HIS A 93 -4.11 18.54 3.06
CA HIS A 93 -3.95 19.80 2.35
C HIS A 93 -2.73 19.82 1.41
N GLN A 94 -1.75 18.96 1.65
CA GLN A 94 -0.59 18.84 0.75
C GLN A 94 -0.91 17.96 -0.46
N VAL A 95 -1.80 16.99 -0.29
CA VAL A 95 -2.13 16.02 -1.33
C VAL A 95 -3.27 16.51 -2.20
N GLY A 96 -4.25 17.14 -1.58
CA GLY A 96 -5.45 17.60 -2.26
C GLY A 96 -6.69 16.90 -1.71
N PRO A 97 -7.82 17.58 -1.78
CA PRO A 97 -9.06 17.09 -1.16
C PRO A 97 -9.85 16.10 -1.99
N ASP A 98 -9.48 15.86 -3.24
CA ASP A 98 -10.32 15.04 -4.08
C ASP A 98 -10.13 13.55 -3.77
N GLY A 99 -11.13 12.77 -4.09
CA GLY A 99 -11.12 11.35 -3.83
C GLY A 99 -10.30 10.53 -4.80
N GLU A 100 -9.54 11.18 -5.66
CA GLU A 100 -8.72 10.49 -6.64
C GLU A 100 -7.34 10.14 -6.12
N THR A 101 -7.16 10.22 -4.82
CA THR A 101 -5.87 10.00 -4.20
C THR A 101 -5.38 8.58 -4.40
N ARG A 102 -4.23 8.46 -5.00
CA ARG A 102 -3.56 7.19 -5.23
C ARG A 102 -2.13 7.29 -4.79
N ALA A 103 -1.66 6.28 -4.09
CA ALA A 103 -0.28 6.22 -3.67
C ALA A 103 0.48 5.22 -4.52
N ARG A 104 1.78 5.47 -4.62
CA ARG A 104 2.71 4.58 -5.27
C ARG A 104 3.89 4.34 -4.35
N VAL A 105 4.37 3.13 -4.35
CA VAL A 105 5.48 2.72 -3.51
C VAL A 105 6.53 2.07 -4.40
N ARG A 106 7.76 2.55 -4.33
CA ARG A 106 8.86 1.95 -5.05
C ARG A 106 9.65 1.05 -4.12
N LEU A 107 9.93 -0.14 -4.58
CA LEU A 107 10.74 -1.10 -3.86
C LEU A 107 12.20 -1.02 -4.32
N SER A 108 13.11 -1.56 -3.53
CA SER A 108 14.53 -1.56 -3.87
C SER A 108 14.84 -2.30 -5.17
N THR A 109 13.95 -3.17 -5.60
CA THR A 109 14.09 -3.87 -6.89
C THR A 109 13.76 -2.99 -8.08
N GLY A 110 13.26 -1.77 -7.84
CA GLY A 110 12.78 -0.88 -8.89
C GLY A 110 11.32 -1.02 -9.21
N LYS A 111 10.66 -2.04 -8.68
CA LYS A 111 9.23 -2.26 -8.91
C LYS A 111 8.42 -1.19 -8.21
N VAL A 112 7.38 -0.72 -8.89
CA VAL A 112 6.42 0.24 -8.34
C VAL A 112 5.10 -0.48 -8.10
N VAL A 113 4.59 -0.38 -6.88
CA VAL A 113 3.30 -0.94 -6.49
C VAL A 113 2.34 0.22 -6.32
N LYS A 114 1.16 0.10 -6.92
CA LYS A 114 0.15 1.16 -6.92
C LYS A 114 -0.99 0.77 -6.00
N SER A 115 -1.52 1.76 -5.29
CA SER A 115 -2.78 1.59 -4.56
C SER A 115 -3.95 1.82 -5.52
N ARG A 116 -5.12 1.40 -5.12
CA ARG A 116 -6.35 1.88 -5.72
C ARG A 116 -6.61 3.31 -5.25
N LYS A 117 -7.63 3.98 -5.77
CA LYS A 117 -8.09 5.26 -5.25
C LYS A 117 -8.24 5.15 -3.74
N GLY A 118 -7.85 6.21 -3.04
CA GLY A 118 -8.09 6.27 -1.63
C GLY A 118 -9.59 6.24 -1.38
N SER A 119 -9.99 5.36 -0.50
CA SER A 119 -11.40 5.28 -0.13
C SER A 119 -11.72 6.35 0.90
N PRO A 120 -12.92 6.90 0.90
CA PRO A 120 -13.35 7.70 2.03
C PRO A 120 -13.31 6.80 3.27
N PRO A 121 -13.09 7.36 4.46
CA PRO A 121 -13.06 6.56 5.67
C PRO A 121 -14.37 5.80 5.80
N PRO A 122 -14.33 4.55 6.20
CA PRO A 122 -15.56 3.83 6.49
C PRO A 122 -16.35 4.58 7.55
N ILE A 123 -17.66 4.52 7.44
CA ILE A 123 -18.54 5.23 8.36
C ILE A 123 -18.18 4.92 9.81
N GLY A 124 -17.94 3.68 10.08
CA GLY A 124 -17.60 3.29 11.44
C GLY A 124 -16.22 3.74 11.89
N SER A 125 -15.34 4.06 10.96
CA SER A 125 -14.00 4.52 11.30
C SER A 125 -13.86 6.01 11.22
N VAL A 126 -14.91 6.71 10.92
CA VAL A 126 -14.91 8.15 11.00
C VAL A 126 -15.49 8.49 12.36
N PRO A 127 -14.76 8.26 13.38
CA PRO A 127 -15.30 8.29 14.69
C PRO A 127 -15.64 9.66 15.08
N GLY A 128 -14.76 10.49 14.87
CA GLY A 128 -15.03 11.82 15.18
C GLY A 128 -16.25 12.29 14.48
N SER A 129 -16.43 11.83 13.30
CA SER A 129 -17.55 12.29 12.51
C SER A 129 -18.73 11.37 12.64
N ALA A 130 -18.51 10.13 12.84
CA ALA A 130 -19.58 9.22 13.09
C ALA A 130 -20.20 9.47 14.44
N GLU A 131 -19.41 9.97 15.29
CA GLU A 131 -19.85 10.34 16.60
C GLU A 131 -20.11 11.76 16.64
N PRO A 132 -21.22 12.19 16.35
CA PRO A 132 -21.52 13.61 16.43
C PRO A 132 -21.28 14.15 17.81
#